data_2010cec2408446741223f4d0a9821a63
#
_entry.id   2010cec2408446741223f4d0a9821a63
#
_cell.length_a   1.000
_cell.length_b   1.000
_cell.length_c   1.000
_cell.angle_alpha   90.00
_cell.angle_beta   90.00
_cell.angle_gamma   90.00
#
_symmetry.space_group_name_H-M   'P 1'
#
loop_
_entity.id
_entity.type
_entity.pdbx_description
1 polymer ?
#
loop_
_entity_poly.entity_id
_entity_poly.type
_entity_poly.pdbx_seq_one_letter_code
_entity_poly.pdbx_strand_id
1 'polypeptide(L)'
;MYFLPIWFQAVKGVDAEKSGIMSLPNIGSVTVFSMIAAAVTQIEGHYSPWIILSSVLMAIGGGLLTTLKVDSGHAQWLGYQFLSGIGSGFGFQGPVIAVQTVLEMQDIASGVVIVYFAQSLFGALMVSVGQDVLTNELLKNLKIQLPFMDPRVVTDAGASGFRSSVSAADLPKVLLAYNAAVTKVFYIPVALACASLVGALVIEWKSVKGKKAEPEDV
;
A
#
# COMPACT_ATOMS: atom_id res chain seq x y z
N MET A 1 1.90 1.92 -1.00
CA MET A 1 2.83 1.85 -2.17
C MET A 1 3.55 3.15 -2.51
N TYR A 2 3.10 4.31 -2.02
CA TYR A 2 3.74 5.62 -2.25
C TYR A 2 5.24 5.67 -1.93
N PHE A 3 5.68 5.00 -0.87
CA PHE A 3 7.09 5.02 -0.41
C PHE A 3 8.02 4.03 -1.13
N LEU A 4 7.50 3.13 -1.96
CA LEU A 4 8.33 2.17 -2.68
C LEU A 4 9.17 2.81 -3.81
N PRO A 5 8.63 3.74 -4.64
CA PRO A 5 9.45 4.52 -5.56
C PRO A 5 10.55 5.32 -4.86
N ILE A 6 10.30 5.83 -3.65
CA ILE A 6 11.31 6.52 -2.84
C ILE A 6 12.42 5.55 -2.44
N TRP A 7 12.09 4.32 -2.07
CA TRP A 7 13.07 3.28 -1.77
C TRP A 7 13.94 2.96 -2.98
N PHE A 8 13.34 2.83 -4.19
CA PHE A 8 14.10 2.60 -5.41
C PHE A 8 15.06 3.75 -5.73
N GLN A 9 14.61 4.99 -5.59
CA GLN A 9 15.46 6.16 -5.84
C GLN A 9 16.58 6.26 -4.81
N ALA A 10 16.26 6.20 -3.53
CA ALA A 10 17.23 6.39 -2.46
C ALA A 10 18.20 5.20 -2.34
N VAL A 11 17.68 3.97 -2.24
CA VAL A 11 18.47 2.78 -1.93
C VAL A 11 19.11 2.19 -3.18
N LYS A 12 18.34 2.02 -4.28
CA LYS A 12 18.87 1.46 -5.54
C LYS A 12 19.54 2.50 -6.43
N GLY A 13 19.36 3.80 -6.16
CA GLY A 13 20.01 4.87 -6.91
C GLY A 13 19.51 5.02 -8.34
N VAL A 14 18.29 4.61 -8.60
CA VAL A 14 17.65 4.79 -9.91
C VAL A 14 16.98 6.16 -9.99
N ASP A 15 16.82 6.69 -11.20
CA ASP A 15 16.10 7.93 -11.45
C ASP A 15 14.58 7.77 -11.23
N ALA A 16 13.84 8.87 -11.28
CA ALA A 16 12.40 8.89 -11.05
C ALA A 16 11.65 8.07 -12.11
N GLU A 17 12.06 8.12 -13.38
CA GLU A 17 11.46 7.38 -14.48
C GLU A 17 11.59 5.87 -14.25
N LYS A 18 12.80 5.40 -13.99
CA LYS A 18 13.09 3.99 -13.75
C LYS A 18 12.41 3.48 -12.47
N SER A 19 12.32 4.29 -11.42
CA SER A 19 11.60 3.92 -10.20
C SER A 19 10.09 3.75 -10.45
N GLY A 20 9.51 4.56 -11.34
CA GLY A 20 8.15 4.40 -11.83
C GLY A 20 7.96 3.07 -12.57
N ILE A 21 8.85 2.76 -13.52
CA ILE A 21 8.84 1.48 -14.26
C ILE A 21 8.97 0.29 -13.30
N MET A 22 9.86 0.36 -12.32
CA MET A 22 10.04 -0.68 -11.31
C MET A 22 8.82 -0.85 -10.38
N SER A 23 7.89 0.09 -10.36
CA SER A 23 6.63 0.02 -9.61
C SER A 23 5.46 -0.56 -10.42
N LEU A 24 5.61 -0.71 -11.75
CA LEU A 24 4.56 -1.26 -12.63
C LEU A 24 4.07 -2.66 -12.22
N PRO A 25 4.90 -3.59 -11.73
CA PRO A 25 4.43 -4.88 -11.28
C PRO A 25 3.36 -4.80 -10.20
N ASN A 26 3.46 -3.85 -9.28
CA ASN A 26 2.43 -3.62 -8.27
C ASN A 26 1.14 -3.06 -8.87
N ILE A 27 1.25 -2.03 -9.72
CA ILE A 27 0.10 -1.39 -10.37
C ILE A 27 -0.63 -2.43 -11.25
N GLY A 28 0.11 -3.20 -12.04
CA GLY A 28 -0.43 -4.27 -12.86
C GLY A 28 -1.15 -5.34 -12.04
N SER A 29 -0.56 -5.76 -10.93
CA SER A 29 -1.19 -6.72 -10.01
C SER A 29 -2.49 -6.16 -9.44
N VAL A 30 -2.50 -4.93 -8.92
CA VAL A 30 -3.72 -4.29 -8.39
C VAL A 30 -4.81 -4.27 -9.44
N THR A 31 -4.48 -3.85 -10.67
CA THR A 31 -5.47 -3.73 -11.77
C THR A 31 -6.04 -5.09 -12.14
N VAL A 32 -5.20 -6.08 -12.40
CA VAL A 32 -5.65 -7.42 -12.81
C VAL A 32 -6.47 -8.09 -11.70
N PHE A 33 -6.00 -8.05 -10.47
CA PHE A 33 -6.68 -8.72 -9.36
C PHE A 33 -7.92 -7.98 -8.86
N SER A 34 -8.07 -6.67 -9.10
CA SER A 34 -9.33 -5.98 -8.86
C SER A 34 -10.41 -6.41 -9.85
N MET A 35 -10.04 -6.64 -11.13
CA MET A 35 -10.98 -7.18 -12.13
C MET A 35 -11.38 -8.62 -11.80
N ILE A 36 -10.42 -9.46 -11.42
CA ILE A 36 -10.68 -10.83 -10.98
C ILE A 36 -11.61 -10.84 -9.76
N ALA A 37 -11.35 -9.99 -8.76
CA ALA A 37 -12.17 -9.88 -7.56
C ALA A 37 -13.61 -9.52 -7.88
N ALA A 38 -13.83 -8.56 -8.77
CA ALA A 38 -15.16 -8.17 -9.21
C ALA A 38 -15.90 -9.32 -9.94
N ALA A 39 -15.22 -10.01 -10.87
CA ALA A 39 -15.80 -11.12 -11.61
C ALA A 39 -16.14 -12.31 -10.70
N VAL A 40 -15.21 -12.71 -9.83
CA VAL A 40 -15.43 -13.86 -8.94
C VAL A 40 -16.50 -13.57 -7.89
N THR A 41 -16.54 -12.36 -7.34
CA THR A 41 -17.63 -11.94 -6.41
C THR A 41 -19.00 -12.05 -7.07
N GLN A 42 -19.13 -11.72 -8.36
CA GLN A 42 -20.40 -11.86 -9.09
C GLN A 42 -20.76 -13.35 -9.32
N ILE A 43 -19.79 -14.20 -9.61
CA ILE A 43 -20.00 -15.64 -9.84
C ILE A 43 -20.38 -16.36 -8.53
N GLU A 44 -19.61 -16.17 -7.48
CA GLU A 44 -19.85 -16.79 -6.17
C GLU A 44 -21.02 -16.17 -5.43
N GLY A 45 -21.21 -14.86 -5.61
CA GLY A 45 -22.30 -14.14 -4.97
C GLY A 45 -22.00 -13.65 -3.57
N HIS A 46 -20.75 -13.74 -3.09
CA HIS A 46 -20.34 -13.27 -1.75
C HIS A 46 -19.07 -12.43 -1.84
N TYR A 47 -19.09 -11.24 -1.23
CA TYR A 47 -17.94 -10.34 -1.18
C TYR A 47 -17.04 -10.55 0.04
N SER A 48 -17.61 -11.05 1.15
CA SER A 48 -16.91 -11.16 2.45
C SER A 48 -15.63 -12.00 2.41
N PRO A 49 -15.58 -13.19 1.77
CA PRO A 49 -14.36 -13.99 1.70
C PRO A 49 -13.20 -13.27 1.02
N TRP A 50 -13.50 -12.46 -0.01
CA TRP A 50 -12.50 -11.72 -0.79
C TRP A 50 -11.93 -10.54 -0.03
N ILE A 51 -12.73 -9.88 0.82
CA ILE A 51 -12.26 -8.82 1.71
C ILE A 51 -11.32 -9.41 2.79
N ILE A 52 -11.67 -10.57 3.36
CA ILE A 52 -10.82 -11.27 4.33
C ILE A 52 -9.50 -11.68 3.67
N LEU A 53 -9.55 -12.33 2.50
CA LEU A 53 -8.36 -12.74 1.75
C LEU A 53 -7.47 -11.55 1.41
N SER A 54 -8.06 -10.42 0.98
CA SER A 54 -7.36 -9.17 0.73
C SER A 54 -6.58 -8.70 1.96
N SER A 55 -7.24 -8.63 3.12
CA SER A 55 -6.60 -8.18 4.37
C SER A 55 -5.40 -9.07 4.75
N VAL A 56 -5.54 -10.38 4.61
CA VAL A 56 -4.46 -11.34 4.87
C VAL A 56 -3.30 -11.14 3.89
N LEU A 57 -3.58 -11.07 2.59
CA LEU A 57 -2.55 -10.90 1.57
C LEU A 57 -1.84 -9.55 1.69
N MET A 58 -2.57 -8.48 2.04
CA MET A 58 -1.98 -7.16 2.30
C MET A 58 -1.08 -7.17 3.54
N ALA A 59 -1.48 -7.86 4.61
CA ALA A 59 -0.66 -7.98 5.81
C ALA A 59 0.64 -8.75 5.51
N ILE A 60 0.56 -9.87 4.78
CA ILE A 60 1.74 -10.66 4.39
C ILE A 60 2.61 -9.86 3.40
N GLY A 61 2.04 -9.33 2.32
CA GLY A 61 2.79 -8.57 1.32
C GLY A 61 3.44 -7.31 1.88
N GLY A 62 2.71 -6.56 2.71
CA GLY A 62 3.26 -5.42 3.45
C GLY A 62 4.35 -5.83 4.43
N GLY A 63 4.15 -6.93 5.17
CA GLY A 63 5.14 -7.51 6.08
C GLY A 63 6.43 -7.91 5.36
N LEU A 64 6.34 -8.52 4.19
CA LEU A 64 7.50 -8.82 3.36
C LEU A 64 8.25 -7.57 2.90
N LEU A 65 7.55 -6.48 2.57
CA LEU A 65 8.19 -5.20 2.22
C LEU A 65 9.00 -4.60 3.38
N THR A 66 8.64 -4.86 4.64
CA THR A 66 9.44 -4.42 5.79
C THR A 66 10.79 -5.13 5.88
N THR A 67 10.96 -6.28 5.23
CA THR A 67 12.20 -7.07 5.23
C THR A 67 13.18 -6.70 4.11
N LEU A 68 12.86 -5.69 3.28
CA LEU A 68 13.74 -5.23 2.21
C LEU A 68 15.06 -4.70 2.77
N LYS A 69 16.15 -5.09 2.10
CA LYS A 69 17.52 -4.70 2.43
C LYS A 69 18.15 -3.95 1.26
N VAL A 70 19.24 -3.25 1.53
CA VAL A 70 20.00 -2.53 0.49
C VAL A 70 20.43 -3.46 -0.64
N ASP A 71 20.79 -4.70 -0.34
CA ASP A 71 21.23 -5.74 -1.26
C ASP A 71 20.11 -6.59 -1.85
N SER A 72 18.83 -6.38 -1.44
CA SER A 72 17.68 -7.14 -1.96
C SER A 72 17.65 -7.19 -3.49
N GLY A 73 17.62 -8.40 -4.04
CA GLY A 73 17.62 -8.67 -5.48
C GLY A 73 16.27 -8.37 -6.17
N HIS A 74 16.25 -8.42 -7.51
CA HIS A 74 15.06 -8.15 -8.32
C HIS A 74 13.89 -9.08 -7.97
N ALA A 75 14.14 -10.39 -7.84
CA ALA A 75 13.10 -11.37 -7.54
C ALA A 75 12.39 -11.07 -6.20
N GLN A 76 13.13 -10.56 -5.22
CA GLN A 76 12.60 -10.27 -3.88
C GLN A 76 11.60 -9.12 -3.91
N TRP A 77 12.01 -7.93 -4.39
CA TRP A 77 11.12 -6.78 -4.40
C TRP A 77 9.98 -6.91 -5.44
N LEU A 78 10.20 -7.65 -6.55
CA LEU A 78 9.14 -8.00 -7.50
C LEU A 78 8.07 -8.89 -6.84
N GLY A 79 8.48 -9.98 -6.19
CA GLY A 79 7.56 -10.89 -5.51
C GLY A 79 6.75 -10.20 -4.40
N TYR A 80 7.40 -9.34 -3.61
CA TYR A 80 6.74 -8.59 -2.54
C TYR A 80 5.71 -7.59 -3.07
N GLN A 81 6.06 -6.88 -4.15
CA GLN A 81 5.15 -5.97 -4.84
C GLN A 81 3.95 -6.70 -5.41
N PHE A 82 4.20 -7.83 -6.09
CA PHE A 82 3.16 -8.62 -6.71
C PHE A 82 2.15 -9.12 -5.66
N LEU A 83 2.64 -9.71 -4.57
CA LEU A 83 1.79 -10.22 -3.49
C LEU A 83 0.97 -9.09 -2.82
N SER A 84 1.61 -7.97 -2.53
CA SER A 84 0.93 -6.80 -1.97
C SER A 84 -0.09 -6.23 -2.96
N GLY A 85 0.20 -6.24 -4.26
CA GLY A 85 -0.71 -5.82 -5.33
C GLY A 85 -1.95 -6.72 -5.43
N ILE A 86 -1.78 -8.04 -5.31
CA ILE A 86 -2.90 -9.00 -5.25
C ILE A 86 -3.83 -8.63 -4.08
N GLY A 87 -3.27 -8.49 -2.89
CA GLY A 87 -4.05 -8.12 -1.71
C GLY A 87 -4.81 -6.81 -1.88
N SER A 88 -4.14 -5.77 -2.37
CA SER A 88 -4.77 -4.47 -2.64
C SER A 88 -5.85 -4.57 -3.72
N GLY A 89 -5.64 -5.36 -4.78
CA GLY A 89 -6.60 -5.57 -5.86
C GLY A 89 -7.90 -6.20 -5.36
N PHE A 90 -7.82 -7.26 -4.58
CA PHE A 90 -8.99 -7.89 -3.97
C PHE A 90 -9.75 -6.95 -3.02
N GLY A 91 -9.05 -6.08 -2.29
CA GLY A 91 -9.67 -5.19 -1.30
C GLY A 91 -10.24 -3.91 -1.89
N PHE A 92 -9.80 -3.48 -3.07
CA PHE A 92 -10.17 -2.17 -3.61
C PHE A 92 -11.67 -2.04 -3.90
N GLN A 93 -12.28 -3.07 -4.47
CA GLN A 93 -13.69 -3.09 -4.84
C GLN A 93 -14.61 -3.61 -3.73
N GLY A 94 -14.08 -4.35 -2.77
CA GLY A 94 -14.87 -5.01 -1.72
C GLY A 94 -15.84 -4.07 -0.99
N PRO A 95 -15.40 -2.93 -0.44
CA PRO A 95 -16.28 -1.98 0.25
C PRO A 95 -17.39 -1.40 -0.63
N VAL A 96 -17.09 -1.13 -1.91
CA VAL A 96 -18.08 -0.61 -2.86
C VAL A 96 -19.15 -1.66 -3.15
N ILE A 97 -18.74 -2.90 -3.40
CA ILE A 97 -19.67 -4.01 -3.64
C ILE A 97 -20.54 -4.26 -2.38
N ALA A 98 -19.96 -4.21 -1.19
CA ALA A 98 -20.69 -4.37 0.06
C ALA A 98 -21.79 -3.31 0.20
N VAL A 99 -21.46 -2.03 -0.03
CA VAL A 99 -22.43 -0.92 0.00
C VAL A 99 -23.55 -1.11 -1.00
N GLN A 100 -23.21 -1.47 -2.25
CA GLN A 100 -24.19 -1.73 -3.30
C GLN A 100 -25.11 -2.92 -3.00
N THR A 101 -24.64 -3.88 -2.20
CA THR A 101 -25.42 -5.07 -1.83
C THR A 101 -26.35 -4.82 -0.66
N VAL A 102 -25.91 -4.01 0.30
CA VAL A 102 -26.61 -3.85 1.61
C VAL A 102 -27.62 -2.71 1.56
N LEU A 103 -27.30 -1.60 0.88
CA LEU A 103 -28.13 -0.40 0.86
C LEU A 103 -29.30 -0.52 -0.13
N GLU A 104 -30.38 0.21 0.17
CA GLU A 104 -31.51 0.41 -0.75
C GLU A 104 -31.05 1.19 -2.00
N MET A 105 -31.78 1.03 -3.12
CA MET A 105 -31.41 1.61 -4.42
C MET A 105 -31.19 3.13 -4.36
N GLN A 106 -32.02 3.85 -3.60
CA GLN A 106 -31.96 5.31 -3.43
C GLN A 106 -30.70 5.76 -2.66
N ASP A 107 -30.12 4.92 -1.81
CA ASP A 107 -28.98 5.26 -0.93
C ASP A 107 -27.64 4.78 -1.48
N ILE A 108 -27.63 3.92 -2.51
CA ILE A 108 -26.40 3.35 -3.10
C ILE A 108 -25.42 4.45 -3.53
N ALA A 109 -25.93 5.48 -4.24
CA ALA A 109 -25.06 6.55 -4.74
C ALA A 109 -24.36 7.29 -3.60
N SER A 110 -25.10 7.64 -2.55
CA SER A 110 -24.55 8.30 -1.36
C SER A 110 -23.55 7.41 -0.61
N GLY A 111 -23.86 6.13 -0.46
CA GLY A 111 -22.98 5.16 0.17
C GLY A 111 -21.64 4.98 -0.56
N VAL A 112 -21.67 4.88 -1.89
CA VAL A 112 -20.46 4.77 -2.73
C VAL A 112 -19.61 6.03 -2.63
N VAL A 113 -20.21 7.22 -2.63
CA VAL A 113 -19.49 8.49 -2.46
C VAL A 113 -18.80 8.53 -1.09
N ILE A 114 -19.46 8.10 -0.03
CA ILE A 114 -18.88 8.03 1.32
C ILE A 114 -17.66 7.09 1.34
N VAL A 115 -17.73 5.92 0.69
CA VAL A 115 -16.61 4.99 0.60
C VAL A 115 -15.41 5.63 -0.09
N TYR A 116 -15.61 6.24 -1.27
CA TYR A 116 -14.51 6.89 -2.00
C TYR A 116 -13.95 8.11 -1.26
N PHE A 117 -14.81 8.88 -0.61
CA PHE A 117 -14.37 9.99 0.23
C PHE A 117 -13.49 9.49 1.39
N ALA A 118 -13.93 8.45 2.10
CA ALA A 118 -13.15 7.84 3.17
C ALA A 118 -11.81 7.29 2.67
N GLN A 119 -11.79 6.55 1.55
CA GLN A 119 -10.57 6.04 0.95
C GLN A 119 -9.59 7.16 0.60
N SER A 120 -10.07 8.25 -0.01
CA SER A 120 -9.23 9.39 -0.40
C SER A 120 -8.70 10.14 0.82
N LEU A 121 -9.55 10.41 1.81
CA LEU A 121 -9.19 11.12 3.03
C LEU A 121 -8.14 10.33 3.84
N PHE A 122 -8.44 9.07 4.15
CA PHE A 122 -7.51 8.22 4.90
C PHE A 122 -6.24 7.92 4.11
N GLY A 123 -6.32 7.79 2.78
CA GLY A 123 -5.16 7.67 1.91
C GLY A 123 -4.21 8.86 2.05
N ALA A 124 -4.73 10.08 1.96
CA ALA A 124 -3.94 11.30 2.13
C ALA A 124 -3.34 11.44 3.54
N LEU A 125 -4.15 11.17 4.58
CA LEU A 125 -3.69 11.19 5.97
C LEU A 125 -2.55 10.19 6.21
N MET A 126 -2.67 8.96 5.70
CA MET A 126 -1.65 7.92 5.91
C MET A 126 -0.36 8.19 5.11
N VAL A 127 -0.44 8.89 3.97
CA VAL A 127 0.76 9.37 3.27
C VAL A 127 1.48 10.42 4.12
N SER A 128 0.76 11.37 4.73
CA SER A 128 1.34 12.38 5.62
C SER A 128 2.01 11.75 6.85
N VAL A 129 1.30 10.86 7.54
CA VAL A 129 1.87 10.11 8.69
C VAL A 129 3.09 9.30 8.27
N GLY A 130 3.05 8.65 7.10
CA GLY A 130 4.19 7.90 6.57
C GLY A 130 5.39 8.79 6.26
N GLN A 131 5.16 10.02 5.76
CA GLN A 131 6.22 10.99 5.51
C GLN A 131 6.88 11.45 6.83
N ASP A 132 6.08 11.68 7.87
CA ASP A 132 6.61 12.05 9.19
C ASP A 132 7.45 10.91 9.80
N VAL A 133 6.95 9.66 9.68
CA VAL A 133 7.71 8.49 10.13
C VAL A 133 9.02 8.34 9.35
N LEU A 134 8.99 8.49 8.02
CA LEU A 134 10.18 8.43 7.17
C LEU A 134 11.21 9.46 7.61
N THR A 135 10.80 10.72 7.77
CA THR A 135 11.70 11.83 8.11
C THR A 135 12.30 11.63 9.50
N ASN A 136 11.48 11.31 10.49
CA ASN A 136 11.95 11.12 11.87
C ASN A 136 12.88 9.91 12.01
N GLU A 137 12.54 8.77 11.39
CA GLU A 137 13.40 7.58 11.44
C GLU A 137 14.69 7.80 10.63
N LEU A 138 14.65 8.53 9.51
CA LEU A 138 15.84 8.86 8.74
C LEU A 138 16.79 9.74 9.56
N LEU A 139 16.29 10.81 10.17
CA LEU A 139 17.06 11.70 11.05
C LEU A 139 17.68 10.93 12.21
N LYS A 140 16.92 10.05 12.86
CA LYS A 140 17.38 9.23 13.96
C LYS A 140 18.49 8.27 13.53
N ASN A 141 18.31 7.54 12.43
CA ASN A 141 19.28 6.57 11.93
C ASN A 141 20.56 7.24 11.43
N LEU A 142 20.44 8.43 10.79
CA LEU A 142 21.62 9.22 10.38
C LEU A 142 22.46 9.67 11.58
N LYS A 143 21.83 10.17 12.66
CA LYS A 143 22.52 10.56 13.87
C LYS A 143 23.26 9.40 14.56
N ILE A 144 22.71 8.19 14.47
CA ILE A 144 23.34 6.99 15.04
C ILE A 144 24.52 6.53 14.18
N GLN A 145 24.36 6.51 12.86
CA GLN A 145 25.38 5.96 11.95
C GLN A 145 26.46 6.96 11.55
N LEU A 146 26.13 8.26 11.56
CA LEU A 146 27.00 9.36 11.15
C LEU A 146 26.86 10.56 12.10
N PRO A 147 27.32 10.43 13.37
CA PRO A 147 27.08 11.45 14.40
C PRO A 147 27.75 12.81 14.11
N PHE A 148 28.73 12.84 13.21
CA PHE A 148 29.44 14.08 12.82
C PHE A 148 28.89 14.74 11.57
N MET A 149 27.93 14.12 10.85
CA MET A 149 27.31 14.67 9.67
C MET A 149 26.00 15.38 10.04
N ASP A 150 25.76 16.57 9.47
CA ASP A 150 24.46 17.20 9.59
C ASP A 150 23.42 16.38 8.78
N PRO A 151 22.41 15.80 9.43
CA PRO A 151 21.38 15.01 8.74
C PRO A 151 20.61 15.80 7.68
N ARG A 152 20.57 17.14 7.77
CA ARG A 152 19.90 18.00 6.80
C ARG A 152 20.49 17.89 5.40
N VAL A 153 21.77 17.61 5.28
CA VAL A 153 22.43 17.38 3.99
C VAL A 153 21.74 16.25 3.21
N VAL A 154 21.23 15.24 3.89
CA VAL A 154 20.53 14.10 3.26
C VAL A 154 19.05 14.41 3.09
N THR A 155 18.38 14.99 4.09
CA THR A 155 16.94 15.25 4.05
C THR A 155 16.56 16.33 3.04
N ASP A 156 17.34 17.40 2.96
CA ASP A 156 17.05 18.55 2.09
C ASP A 156 17.39 18.24 0.62
N ALA A 157 18.38 17.38 0.39
CA ALA A 157 18.72 16.89 -0.94
C ALA A 157 17.70 15.90 -1.53
N GLY A 158 16.82 15.33 -0.70
CA GLY A 158 15.80 14.37 -1.11
C GLY A 158 16.32 12.99 -1.53
N ALA A 159 15.41 12.11 -1.96
CA ALA A 159 15.70 10.70 -2.21
C ALA A 159 16.72 10.42 -3.32
N SER A 160 16.85 11.31 -4.30
CA SER A 160 17.78 11.16 -5.43
C SER A 160 19.03 12.04 -5.33
N GLY A 161 18.94 13.19 -4.65
CA GLY A 161 19.98 14.20 -4.64
C GLY A 161 21.11 13.96 -3.63
N PHE A 162 20.86 13.27 -2.53
CA PHE A 162 21.85 13.13 -1.45
C PHE A 162 23.14 12.40 -1.87
N ARG A 163 23.08 11.55 -2.92
CA ARG A 163 24.23 10.77 -3.38
C ARG A 163 25.38 11.66 -3.89
N SER A 164 25.07 12.84 -4.42
CA SER A 164 26.09 13.83 -4.84
C SER A 164 26.62 14.68 -3.68
N SER A 165 25.90 14.73 -2.56
CA SER A 165 26.23 15.56 -1.40
C SER A 165 26.94 14.81 -0.29
N VAL A 166 27.03 13.46 -0.38
CA VAL A 166 27.63 12.59 0.64
C VAL A 166 28.94 12.00 0.12
N SER A 167 29.93 11.86 1.02
CA SER A 167 31.21 11.24 0.67
C SER A 167 31.03 9.77 0.28
N ALA A 168 31.89 9.25 -0.61
CA ALA A 168 31.85 7.83 -0.99
C ALA A 168 32.06 6.88 0.21
N ALA A 169 32.77 7.30 1.23
CA ALA A 169 33.02 6.52 2.45
C ALA A 169 31.77 6.42 3.35
N ASP A 170 30.93 7.46 3.37
CA ASP A 170 29.73 7.53 4.21
C ASP A 170 28.47 7.01 3.50
N LEU A 171 28.51 6.94 2.17
CA LEU A 171 27.36 6.50 1.36
C LEU A 171 26.76 5.17 1.80
N PRO A 172 27.51 4.09 2.11
CA PRO A 172 26.92 2.84 2.57
C PRO A 172 26.11 3.00 3.86
N LYS A 173 26.57 3.84 4.80
CA LYS A 173 25.88 4.10 6.07
C LYS A 173 24.58 4.89 5.84
N VAL A 174 24.61 5.88 4.93
CA VAL A 174 23.40 6.63 4.54
C VAL A 174 22.38 5.72 3.90
N LEU A 175 22.80 4.79 3.01
CA LEU A 175 21.92 3.82 2.39
C LEU A 175 21.25 2.88 3.42
N LEU A 176 22.00 2.44 4.42
CA LEU A 176 21.46 1.64 5.53
C LEU A 176 20.45 2.45 6.36
N ALA A 177 20.74 3.71 6.67
CA ALA A 177 19.85 4.60 7.39
C ALA A 177 18.54 4.85 6.60
N TYR A 178 18.67 5.09 5.29
CA TYR A 178 17.54 5.32 4.41
C TYR A 178 16.67 4.05 4.26
N ASN A 179 17.30 2.89 4.06
CA ASN A 179 16.60 1.62 3.97
C ASN A 179 15.82 1.33 5.26
N ALA A 180 16.44 1.51 6.43
CA ALA A 180 15.79 1.31 7.72
C ALA A 180 14.60 2.27 7.92
N ALA A 181 14.71 3.52 7.48
CA ALA A 181 13.65 4.51 7.59
C ALA A 181 12.45 4.15 6.68
N VAL A 182 12.70 3.82 5.41
CA VAL A 182 11.63 3.46 4.47
C VAL A 182 10.94 2.16 4.85
N THR A 183 11.71 1.13 5.24
CA THR A 183 11.12 -0.15 5.66
C THR A 183 10.27 0.00 6.92
N LYS A 184 10.59 0.96 7.79
CA LYS A 184 9.79 1.29 8.97
C LYS A 184 8.41 1.84 8.59
N VAL A 185 8.31 2.62 7.53
CA VAL A 185 7.02 3.14 7.03
C VAL A 185 6.09 2.00 6.61
N PHE A 186 6.61 0.89 6.08
CA PHE A 186 5.79 -0.25 5.65
C PHE A 186 5.10 -0.99 6.80
N TYR A 187 5.43 -0.73 8.06
CA TYR A 187 4.65 -1.25 9.19
C TYR A 187 3.26 -0.60 9.31
N ILE A 188 3.09 0.63 8.80
CA ILE A 188 1.79 1.32 8.81
C ILE A 188 0.74 0.52 8.02
N PRO A 189 0.94 0.21 6.72
CA PRO A 189 -0.03 -0.59 5.98
C PRO A 189 -0.21 -2.00 6.54
N VAL A 190 0.80 -2.61 7.17
CA VAL A 190 0.64 -3.89 7.86
C VAL A 190 -0.33 -3.78 9.03
N ALA A 191 -0.14 -2.78 9.89
CA ALA A 191 -1.03 -2.53 11.02
C ALA A 191 -2.48 -2.26 10.57
N LEU A 192 -2.65 -1.46 9.51
CA LEU A 192 -3.96 -1.18 8.93
C LEU A 192 -4.60 -2.42 8.29
N ALA A 193 -3.82 -3.28 7.63
CA ALA A 193 -4.30 -4.53 7.08
C ALA A 193 -4.76 -5.50 8.20
N CYS A 194 -4.03 -5.58 9.30
CA CYS A 194 -4.46 -6.35 10.46
C CYS A 194 -5.74 -5.77 11.10
N ALA A 195 -5.85 -4.44 11.21
CA ALA A 195 -7.06 -3.80 11.69
C ALA A 195 -8.26 -4.02 10.75
N SER A 196 -8.04 -3.96 9.43
CA SER A 196 -9.09 -4.23 8.44
C SER A 196 -9.58 -5.67 8.48
N LEU A 197 -8.73 -6.63 8.84
CA LEU A 197 -9.13 -8.02 9.01
C LEU A 197 -10.20 -8.18 10.12
N VAL A 198 -10.06 -7.43 11.22
CA VAL A 198 -11.07 -7.42 12.28
C VAL A 198 -12.41 -6.90 11.74
N GLY A 199 -12.39 -5.80 10.99
CA GLY A 199 -13.59 -5.26 10.34
C GLY A 199 -14.19 -6.23 9.31
N ALA A 200 -13.35 -6.91 8.55
CA ALA A 200 -13.77 -7.89 7.55
C ALA A 200 -14.47 -9.13 8.15
N LEU A 201 -14.10 -9.51 9.37
CA LEU A 201 -14.73 -10.63 10.10
C LEU A 201 -16.11 -10.26 10.67
N VAL A 202 -16.37 -8.97 10.89
CA VAL A 202 -17.63 -8.45 11.46
C VAL A 202 -18.63 -8.03 10.39
N ILE A 203 -18.18 -7.89 9.14
CA ILE A 203 -19.03 -7.46 8.02
C ILE A 203 -20.14 -8.48 7.75
N GLU A 204 -21.35 -8.01 7.41
CA GLU A 204 -22.49 -8.87 7.08
C GLU A 204 -22.22 -9.74 5.84
N TRP A 205 -22.50 -11.03 5.95
CA TRP A 205 -22.35 -12.00 4.86
C TRP A 205 -23.64 -12.04 4.03
N LYS A 206 -23.84 -11.00 3.19
CA LYS A 206 -24.99 -10.94 2.27
C LYS A 206 -24.60 -11.39 0.87
N SER A 207 -25.54 -12.05 0.19
CA SER A 207 -25.36 -12.46 -1.21
C SER A 207 -25.61 -11.30 -2.15
N VAL A 208 -24.67 -11.08 -3.08
CA VAL A 208 -24.82 -10.09 -4.17
C VAL A 208 -25.95 -10.52 -5.15
N LYS A 209 -26.28 -11.82 -5.19
CA LYS A 209 -27.31 -12.40 -6.09
C LYS A 209 -28.75 -12.16 -5.61
N GLY A 210 -28.97 -11.66 -4.38
CA GLY A 210 -30.28 -11.52 -3.75
C GLY A 210 -31.15 -10.34 -4.20
N LYS A 211 -30.60 -9.42 -5.00
CA LYS A 211 -31.37 -8.31 -5.62
C LYS A 211 -31.75 -8.61 -7.07
N LYS A 212 -32.40 -9.74 -7.35
CA LYS A 212 -33.24 -9.81 -8.55
C LYS A 212 -34.47 -8.96 -8.25
N ALA A 213 -34.74 -7.97 -9.11
CA ALA A 213 -35.94 -7.17 -9.07
C ALA A 213 -37.15 -8.10 -8.86
N GLU A 214 -37.94 -7.85 -7.82
CA GLU A 214 -39.31 -8.33 -7.80
C GLU A 214 -39.96 -7.77 -9.08
N PRO A 215 -40.69 -8.60 -9.88
CA PRO A 215 -41.46 -8.09 -10.98
C PRO A 215 -42.42 -7.07 -10.39
N GLU A 216 -42.41 -5.84 -10.93
CA GLU A 216 -43.48 -4.89 -10.70
C GLU A 216 -44.77 -5.58 -11.14
N ASP A 217 -45.62 -5.95 -10.20
CA ASP A 217 -46.98 -6.39 -10.45
C ASP A 217 -47.73 -5.20 -11.10
N VAL A 218 -48.01 -5.38 -12.37
CA VAL A 218 -48.82 -4.49 -13.20
C VAL A 218 -50.29 -4.63 -12.84
#